data_873193134e274245b2fd287aa4a6e81d
#
_entry.id   873193134e274245b2fd287aa4a6e81d
#
_cell.length_a   1.000
_cell.length_b   1.000
_cell.length_c   1.000
_cell.angle_alpha   90.00
_cell.angle_beta   90.00
_cell.angle_gamma   90.00
#
_symmetry.space_group_name_H-M   'P 1'
#
loop_
_entity.id
_entity.type
_entity.pdbx_description
1 polymer ?
#
loop_
_entity_poly.entity_id
_entity_poly.type
_entity_poly.pdbx_seq_one_letter_code
_entity_poly.pdbx_strand_id
1 'polypeptide(L)'
;MLLADDDLIVQEVVRCAGAKAGLEITAATTGAQALEFAVSMQPDLIVLDIEFPDADGRDVLAKLKADPRTQRIPVLVWSGRNVNESDSRIALALGAEDYVEKNNAQVLIRKLERVLFRLEETA
;
A
#
# COMPACT_ATOMS: atom_id res chain seq x y z
N MET A 1 -0.43 6.01 -7.94
CA MET A 1 -0.34 5.18 -6.72
C MET A 1 -1.69 4.52 -6.43
N LEU A 2 -1.67 3.29 -6.03
CA LEU A 2 -2.88 2.55 -5.63
C LEU A 2 -2.97 2.51 -4.09
N LEU A 3 -4.10 2.98 -3.56
CA LEU A 3 -4.41 2.86 -2.13
C LEU A 3 -5.49 1.78 -1.96
N ALA A 4 -5.14 0.67 -1.36
CA ALA A 4 -6.06 -0.43 -1.07
C ALA A 4 -6.50 -0.36 0.40
N ASP A 5 -7.66 0.26 0.62
CA ASP A 5 -8.23 0.47 1.95
C ASP A 5 -9.75 0.67 1.81
N ASP A 6 -10.53 0.00 2.63
CA ASP A 6 -11.99 0.07 2.57
C ASP A 6 -12.59 1.28 3.31
N ASP A 7 -11.79 1.96 4.12
CA ASP A 7 -12.23 3.12 4.88
C ASP A 7 -12.24 4.38 4.01
N LEU A 8 -13.43 4.92 3.75
CA LEU A 8 -13.61 6.10 2.89
C LEU A 8 -12.97 7.35 3.48
N ILE A 9 -12.94 7.49 4.81
CA ILE A 9 -12.29 8.62 5.47
C ILE A 9 -10.79 8.55 5.27
N VAL A 10 -10.20 7.38 5.44
CA VAL A 10 -8.77 7.15 5.20
C VAL A 10 -8.42 7.45 3.74
N GLN A 11 -9.22 6.97 2.79
CA GLN A 11 -9.03 7.26 1.37
C GLN A 11 -8.98 8.77 1.10
N GLU A 12 -9.91 9.52 1.68
CA GLU A 12 -9.97 10.97 1.48
C GLU A 12 -8.78 11.69 2.10
N VAL A 13 -8.38 11.31 3.31
CA VAL A 13 -7.22 11.90 3.99
C VAL A 13 -5.94 11.66 3.18
N VAL A 14 -5.72 10.44 2.73
CA VAL A 14 -4.53 10.07 1.94
C VAL A 14 -4.57 10.75 0.57
N ARG A 15 -5.74 10.83 -0.06
CA ARG A 15 -5.89 11.50 -1.36
C ARG A 15 -5.56 12.98 -1.25
N CYS A 16 -6.06 13.66 -0.22
CA CYS A 16 -5.76 15.09 0.00
C CYS A 16 -4.28 15.32 0.29
N ALA A 17 -3.68 14.52 1.16
CA ALA A 17 -2.26 14.63 1.48
C ALA A 17 -1.39 14.31 0.27
N GLY A 18 -1.76 13.29 -0.50
CA GLY A 18 -1.05 12.89 -1.72
C GLY A 18 -1.13 13.97 -2.80
N ALA A 19 -2.28 14.60 -2.97
CA ALA A 19 -2.45 15.68 -3.94
C ALA A 19 -1.51 16.86 -3.64
N LYS A 20 -1.33 17.21 -2.38
CA LYS A 20 -0.38 18.25 -1.96
C LYS A 20 1.06 17.88 -2.28
N ALA A 21 1.39 16.60 -2.31
CA ALA A 21 2.70 16.09 -2.66
C ALA A 21 2.85 15.79 -4.16
N GLY A 22 1.83 16.08 -4.98
CA GLY A 22 1.85 15.82 -6.41
C GLY A 22 1.56 14.38 -6.79
N LEU A 23 0.95 13.58 -5.92
CA LEU A 23 0.62 12.18 -6.17
C LEU A 23 -0.82 12.00 -6.63
N GLU A 24 -1.02 11.23 -7.68
CA GLU A 24 -2.34 10.76 -8.10
C GLU A 24 -2.64 9.44 -7.39
N ILE A 25 -3.80 9.37 -6.74
CA ILE A 25 -4.20 8.21 -5.95
C ILE A 25 -5.49 7.62 -6.48
N THR A 26 -5.45 6.35 -6.82
CA THR A 26 -6.64 5.53 -7.12
C THR A 26 -6.90 4.63 -5.93
N ALA A 27 -8.15 4.54 -5.50
CA ALA A 27 -8.52 3.75 -4.33
C ALA A 27 -9.19 2.44 -4.73
N ALA A 28 -8.81 1.34 -4.06
CA ALA A 28 -9.49 0.07 -4.09
C ALA A 28 -10.11 -0.19 -2.70
N THR A 29 -11.34 -0.65 -2.66
CA THR A 29 -12.08 -0.85 -1.41
C THR A 29 -12.11 -2.29 -0.93
N THR A 30 -11.70 -3.24 -1.79
CA THR A 30 -11.66 -4.66 -1.46
C THR A 30 -10.32 -5.27 -1.86
N GLY A 31 -10.00 -6.42 -1.28
CA GLY A 31 -8.81 -7.18 -1.67
C GLY A 31 -8.85 -7.60 -3.14
N ALA A 32 -10.02 -8.01 -3.63
CA ALA A 32 -10.21 -8.39 -5.03
C ALA A 32 -9.94 -7.20 -5.97
N GLN A 33 -10.45 -6.01 -5.66
CA GLN A 33 -10.18 -4.81 -6.45
C GLN A 33 -8.70 -4.45 -6.42
N ALA A 34 -8.04 -4.59 -5.26
CA ALA A 34 -6.61 -4.30 -5.14
C ALA A 34 -5.79 -5.15 -6.10
N LEU A 35 -6.08 -6.44 -6.19
CA LEU A 35 -5.40 -7.36 -7.11
C LEU A 35 -5.70 -7.00 -8.57
N GLU A 36 -6.96 -6.75 -8.90
CA GLU A 36 -7.38 -6.37 -10.25
C GLU A 36 -6.71 -5.08 -10.71
N PHE A 37 -6.75 -4.04 -9.88
CA PHE A 37 -6.17 -2.74 -10.22
C PHE A 37 -4.64 -2.79 -10.30
N ALA A 38 -3.99 -3.59 -9.47
CA ALA A 38 -2.54 -3.76 -9.55
C ALA A 38 -2.11 -4.32 -10.91
N VAL A 39 -2.85 -5.26 -11.45
CA VAL A 39 -2.58 -5.84 -12.77
C VAL A 39 -2.92 -4.86 -13.88
N SER A 40 -4.12 -4.27 -13.85
CA SER A 40 -4.62 -3.44 -14.96
C SER A 40 -3.95 -2.06 -15.03
N MET A 41 -3.65 -1.47 -13.89
CA MET A 41 -3.10 -0.10 -13.83
C MET A 41 -1.58 -0.05 -13.77
N GLN A 42 -0.94 -1.12 -13.30
CA GLN A 42 0.52 -1.16 -13.09
C GLN A 42 1.01 0.07 -12.31
N PRO A 43 0.50 0.31 -11.07
CA PRO A 43 0.89 1.48 -10.30
C PRO A 43 2.36 1.42 -9.91
N ASP A 44 2.97 2.58 -9.69
CA ASP A 44 4.36 2.66 -9.24
C ASP A 44 4.53 2.24 -7.78
N LEU A 45 3.44 2.27 -7.02
CA LEU A 45 3.45 2.01 -5.59
C LEU A 45 2.05 1.61 -5.13
N ILE A 46 1.97 0.66 -4.22
CA ILE A 46 0.73 0.23 -3.58
C ILE A 46 0.83 0.47 -2.09
N VAL A 47 -0.17 1.15 -1.52
CA VAL A 47 -0.38 1.19 -0.07
C VAL A 47 -1.51 0.22 0.25
N LEU A 48 -1.25 -0.75 1.09
CA LEU A 48 -2.14 -1.89 1.33
C LEU A 48 -2.54 -1.97 2.80
N ASP A 49 -3.85 -1.89 3.06
CA ASP A 49 -4.39 -2.19 4.38
C ASP A 49 -4.28 -3.69 4.66
N ILE A 50 -4.09 -4.02 5.91
CA ILE A 50 -4.07 -5.42 6.36
C ILE A 50 -5.47 -6.01 6.48
N GLU A 51 -6.48 -5.17 6.71
CA GLU A 51 -7.85 -5.63 6.94
C GLU A 51 -8.80 -5.20 5.82
N PHE A 52 -9.39 -6.17 5.14
CA PHE A 52 -10.44 -5.95 4.17
C PHE A 52 -11.71 -6.71 4.57
N PRO A 53 -12.88 -6.26 4.12
CA PRO A 53 -14.13 -7.00 4.39
C PRO A 53 -14.17 -8.38 3.72
N ASP A 54 -13.45 -8.56 2.60
CA ASP A 54 -13.45 -9.79 1.81
C ASP A 54 -12.20 -10.65 1.97
N ALA A 55 -11.11 -10.09 2.54
CA ALA A 55 -9.82 -10.79 2.56
C ALA A 55 -8.90 -10.26 3.65
N ASP A 56 -7.91 -11.07 4.03
CA ASP A 56 -6.78 -10.64 4.84
C ASP A 56 -5.75 -9.95 3.92
N GLY A 57 -5.31 -8.76 4.30
CA GLY A 57 -4.32 -8.01 3.51
C GLY A 57 -3.00 -8.75 3.33
N ARG A 58 -2.63 -9.62 4.26
CA ARG A 58 -1.43 -10.46 4.12
C ARG A 58 -1.55 -11.45 2.97
N ASP A 59 -2.75 -12.00 2.76
CA ASP A 59 -3.02 -12.88 1.62
C ASP A 59 -2.97 -12.09 0.30
N VAL A 60 -3.49 -10.88 0.28
CA VAL A 60 -3.40 -9.98 -0.88
C VAL A 60 -1.94 -9.68 -1.19
N LEU A 61 -1.15 -9.35 -0.19
CA LEU A 61 0.30 -9.09 -0.35
C LEU A 61 1.02 -10.31 -0.92
N ALA A 62 0.74 -11.50 -0.39
CA ALA A 62 1.34 -12.74 -0.88
C ALA A 62 1.01 -12.98 -2.35
N LYS A 63 -0.23 -12.75 -2.75
CA LYS A 63 -0.67 -12.90 -4.15
C LYS A 63 0.00 -11.87 -5.06
N LEU A 64 0.14 -10.62 -4.63
CA LEU A 64 0.85 -9.59 -5.39
C LEU A 64 2.29 -9.98 -5.65
N LYS A 65 2.97 -10.53 -4.64
CA LYS A 65 4.38 -10.90 -4.73
C LYS A 65 4.61 -12.23 -5.46
N ALA A 66 3.60 -13.07 -5.55
CA ALA A 66 3.66 -14.32 -6.30
C ALA A 66 3.36 -14.16 -7.80
N ASP A 67 2.69 -13.07 -8.20
CA ASP A 67 2.31 -12.82 -9.60
C ASP A 67 3.44 -12.05 -10.32
N PRO A 68 4.01 -12.59 -11.43
CA PRO A 68 5.06 -11.89 -12.18
C PRO A 68 4.65 -10.51 -12.69
N ARG A 69 3.35 -10.26 -12.85
CA ARG A 69 2.83 -8.96 -13.33
C ARG A 69 2.86 -7.88 -12.28
N THR A 70 2.93 -8.24 -11.00
CA THR A 70 2.83 -7.30 -9.87
C THR A 70 3.97 -7.43 -8.85
N GLN A 71 4.78 -8.48 -8.94
CA GLN A 71 5.80 -8.77 -7.92
C GLN A 71 6.83 -7.66 -7.74
N ARG A 72 7.08 -6.85 -8.77
CA ARG A 72 8.07 -5.77 -8.72
C ARG A 72 7.52 -4.46 -8.16
N ILE A 73 6.19 -4.34 -8.06
CA ILE A 73 5.57 -3.14 -7.55
C ILE A 73 5.82 -3.05 -6.04
N PRO A 74 6.46 -1.98 -5.54
CA PRO A 74 6.67 -1.85 -4.11
C PRO A 74 5.35 -1.68 -3.37
N VAL A 75 5.23 -2.35 -2.22
CA VAL A 75 4.02 -2.35 -1.39
C VAL A 75 4.39 -1.86 0.00
N LEU A 76 3.72 -0.79 0.45
CA LEU A 76 3.76 -0.37 1.84
C LEU A 76 2.49 -0.89 2.52
N VAL A 77 2.68 -1.70 3.54
CA VAL A 77 1.56 -2.17 4.36
C VAL A 77 1.28 -1.14 5.44
N TRP A 78 -0.01 -0.81 5.60
CA TRP A 78 -0.37 0.13 6.63
C TRP A 78 -1.61 -0.36 7.39
N SER A 79 -1.63 -0.17 8.71
CA SER A 79 -2.65 -0.76 9.56
C SER A 79 -3.01 0.14 10.74
N GLY A 80 -4.29 0.12 11.11
CA GLY A 80 -4.80 0.78 12.32
C GLY A 80 -4.58 -0.04 13.59
N ARG A 81 -4.12 -1.29 13.46
CA ARG A 81 -3.81 -2.12 14.62
C ARG A 81 -2.54 -1.63 15.29
N ASN A 82 -2.44 -1.86 16.59
CA ASN A 82 -1.16 -1.74 17.27
C ASN A 82 -0.15 -2.64 16.58
N VAL A 83 0.83 -2.02 15.95
CA VAL A 83 1.88 -2.75 15.25
C VAL A 83 2.72 -3.45 16.29
N ASN A 84 2.61 -4.77 16.35
CA ASN A 84 3.58 -5.54 17.08
C ASN A 84 4.72 -5.96 16.14
N GLU A 85 5.84 -6.32 16.72
CA GLU A 85 7.01 -6.72 15.97
C GLU A 85 6.76 -7.94 15.06
N SER A 86 5.88 -8.85 15.48
CA SER A 86 5.49 -10.02 14.70
C SER A 86 4.78 -9.64 13.40
N ASP A 87 3.82 -8.73 13.45
CA ASP A 87 3.04 -8.34 12.27
C ASP A 87 3.93 -7.65 11.23
N SER A 88 4.82 -6.77 11.68
CA SER A 88 5.74 -6.10 10.77
C SER A 88 6.74 -7.08 10.14
N ARG A 89 7.24 -8.05 10.89
CA ARG A 89 8.12 -9.10 10.38
C ARG A 89 7.43 -9.95 9.33
N ILE A 90 6.17 -10.33 9.57
CA ILE A 90 5.39 -11.12 8.61
C ILE A 90 5.23 -10.34 7.31
N ALA A 91 4.84 -9.07 7.39
CA ALA A 91 4.68 -8.23 6.20
C ALA A 91 5.99 -8.10 5.41
N LEU A 92 7.11 -7.84 6.08
CA LEU A 92 8.41 -7.74 5.42
C LEU A 92 8.86 -9.07 4.83
N ALA A 93 8.62 -10.18 5.52
CA ALA A 93 8.93 -11.51 5.02
C ALA A 93 8.10 -11.89 3.78
N LEU A 94 6.87 -11.36 3.66
CA LEU A 94 6.03 -11.53 2.49
C LEU A 94 6.41 -10.62 1.32
N GLY A 95 7.35 -9.70 1.52
CA GLY A 95 7.88 -8.86 0.45
C GLY A 95 7.46 -7.40 0.50
N ALA A 96 6.83 -6.92 1.59
CA ALA A 96 6.52 -5.51 1.75
C ALA A 96 7.79 -4.69 1.92
N GLU A 97 7.78 -3.46 1.38
CA GLU A 97 8.89 -2.52 1.56
C GLU A 97 8.95 -1.97 2.98
N ASP A 98 7.79 -1.73 3.59
CA ASP A 98 7.70 -1.20 4.95
C ASP A 98 6.32 -1.48 5.55
N TYR A 99 6.20 -1.22 6.82
CA TYR A 99 4.96 -1.37 7.59
C TYR A 99 4.72 -0.07 8.38
N VAL A 100 3.56 0.55 8.20
CA VAL A 100 3.24 1.88 8.74
C VAL A 100 1.96 1.82 9.55
N GLU A 101 1.90 2.53 10.68
CA GLU A 101 0.67 2.69 11.46
C GLU A 101 -0.22 3.80 10.89
N LYS A 102 -1.54 3.59 10.94
CA LYS A 102 -2.55 4.55 10.46
C LYS A 102 -2.79 5.73 11.39
N ASN A 103 -1.84 6.07 12.24
CA ASN A 103 -1.99 7.18 13.18
C ASN A 103 -1.57 8.54 12.62
N ASN A 104 -0.85 8.56 11.50
CA ASN A 104 -0.34 9.80 10.94
C ASN A 104 -0.12 9.68 9.42
N ALA A 105 -1.00 10.33 8.66
CA ALA A 105 -0.92 10.35 7.20
C ALA A 105 0.35 11.03 6.68
N GLN A 106 0.91 11.99 7.41
CA GLN A 106 2.15 12.65 6.99
C GLN A 106 3.35 11.71 7.04
N VAL A 107 3.41 10.82 8.04
CA VAL A 107 4.45 9.78 8.09
C VAL A 107 4.36 8.88 6.88
N LEU A 108 3.14 8.47 6.52
CA LEU A 108 2.91 7.67 5.31
C LEU A 108 3.42 8.41 4.06
N ILE A 109 3.03 9.67 3.88
CA ILE A 109 3.42 10.46 2.70
C ILE A 109 4.94 10.59 2.61
N ARG A 110 5.64 10.84 3.72
CA ARG A 110 7.11 10.90 3.72
C ARG A 110 7.74 9.58 3.27
N LYS A 111 7.20 8.46 3.72
CA LYS A 111 7.69 7.13 3.30
C LYS A 111 7.40 6.86 1.83
N LEU A 112 6.25 7.28 1.35
CA LEU A 112 5.90 7.19 -0.07
C LEU A 112 6.87 8.00 -0.93
N GLU A 113 7.14 9.23 -0.56
CA GLU A 113 8.08 10.10 -1.27
C GLU A 113 9.47 9.48 -1.32
N ARG A 114 9.92 8.89 -0.22
CA ARG A 114 11.23 8.23 -0.16
C ARG A 114 11.31 7.04 -1.12
N VAL A 115 10.27 6.22 -1.17
CA VAL A 115 10.22 5.07 -2.07
C VAL A 115 10.19 5.53 -3.53
N LEU A 116 9.35 6.51 -3.85
CA LEU A 116 9.26 7.08 -5.20
C LEU A 116 10.57 7.72 -5.64
N PHE A 117 11.27 8.40 -4.75
CA PHE A 117 12.59 8.98 -5.03
C PHE A 117 13.60 7.90 -5.40
N ARG A 118 13.62 6.78 -4.66
CA ARG A 118 14.50 5.65 -4.98
C ARG A 118 14.18 5.04 -6.34
N LEU A 119 12.90 4.96 -6.71
CA LEU A 119 12.49 4.45 -8.01
C LEU A 119 12.96 5.35 -9.15
N GLU A 120 12.89 6.67 -8.97
CA GLU A 120 13.38 7.65 -9.94
C GLU A 120 14.90 7.52 -10.13
N GLU A 121 15.66 7.30 -9.05
CA GLU A 121 17.10 7.11 -9.12
C GLU A 121 17.52 5.85 -9.88
N THR A 122 16.67 4.82 -9.87
CA THR A 122 16.97 3.54 -10.52
C THR A 122 16.41 3.42 -11.94
N ALA A 123 15.64 4.40 -12.35
CA ALA A 123 15.01 4.41 -13.67
C ALA A 123 15.99 4.69 -14.82
#